data_b9f2350f047874676036e8d3654de822
#
_entry.id   b9f2350f047874676036e8d3654de822
#
_cell.length_a   1.000
_cell.length_b   1.000
_cell.length_c   1.000
_cell.angle_alpha   90.00
_cell.angle_beta   90.00
_cell.angle_gamma   90.00
#
_symmetry.space_group_name_H-M   'P 1'
#
loop_
_entity.id
_entity.type
_entity.pdbx_description
1 polymer ?
#
loop_
_entity_poly.entity_id
_entity_poly.type
_entity_poly.pdbx_seq_one_letter_code
_entity_poly.pdbx_strand_id
1 'polypeptide(L)'
;STYDITLNIMMDFDRTESQFQYWTTEIEYAHSTGIPYNLREMANVGPIGLKDVSNTFGAALWFLNFYCYGATLNISSVEMHMTDNSYSSPWQPIFINGEAANVRPSYYAMAAMAQLIGSGNGTTRLAPLATENSYVRAYAGYANDDLSSLVIINAQQVNTSATDKGSIDFQISLPDYSGQTLFLSYLSAGGADAVSNVTWNGLSFEGDSIGSVSTAQDQSGQTVALDNNGAATITVRDSEAVIAHLGARLGSLPVTVSNSTSSGSGSSGSGSGSSKTSSASTSGAASTVSTSATASSTTGGVQAAAASGSSSVASASASASGTAQSSSQMLTTDKTLLALLVALVCIFTS
;
A
#
# COMPACT_ATOMS: atom_id res chain seq x y z
N SER A 1 -26.16 15.17 6.47
CA SER A 1 -26.34 14.01 5.59
C SER A 1 -25.26 13.01 5.96
N THR A 2 -25.65 11.92 6.56
CA THR A 2 -24.79 10.74 6.74
C THR A 2 -24.54 10.18 5.34
N TYR A 3 -23.30 10.29 4.87
CA TYR A 3 -22.91 9.56 3.67
C TYR A 3 -22.83 8.09 4.06
N ASP A 4 -23.71 7.27 3.50
CA ASP A 4 -23.60 5.82 3.64
C ASP A 4 -22.39 5.36 2.81
N ILE A 5 -21.25 5.19 3.46
CA ILE A 5 -20.05 4.65 2.81
C ILE A 5 -20.29 3.17 2.61
N THR A 6 -20.52 2.76 1.37
CA THR A 6 -20.62 1.36 0.98
C THR A 6 -19.28 0.85 0.46
N LEU A 7 -19.15 -0.48 0.38
CA LEU A 7 -17.96 -1.11 -0.20
C LEU A 7 -17.70 -0.63 -1.64
N ASN A 8 -18.75 -0.55 -2.46
CA ASN A 8 -18.64 -0.06 -3.83
C ASN A 8 -18.12 1.39 -3.91
N ILE A 9 -18.58 2.27 -3.01
CA ILE A 9 -18.10 3.66 -2.95
C ILE A 9 -16.63 3.72 -2.55
N MET A 10 -16.20 2.86 -1.61
CA MET A 10 -14.80 2.79 -1.19
C MET A 10 -13.90 2.25 -2.30
N MET A 11 -14.38 1.32 -3.11
CA MET A 11 -13.65 0.73 -4.23
C MET A 11 -13.58 1.61 -5.48
N ASP A 12 -14.30 2.73 -5.53
CA ASP A 12 -14.20 3.75 -6.58
C ASP A 12 -12.90 4.56 -6.39
N PHE A 13 -11.90 4.25 -7.19
CA PHE A 13 -10.55 4.81 -7.07
C PHE A 13 -10.47 6.29 -7.46
N ASP A 14 -11.35 6.79 -8.32
CA ASP A 14 -11.41 8.23 -8.61
C ASP A 14 -11.70 9.03 -7.35
N ARG A 15 -12.53 8.49 -6.46
CA ARG A 15 -12.81 9.10 -5.15
C ARG A 15 -11.60 9.10 -4.24
N THR A 16 -10.87 7.98 -4.20
CA THR A 16 -9.65 7.87 -3.42
C THR A 16 -8.60 8.86 -3.90
N GLU A 17 -8.36 8.92 -5.19
CA GLU A 17 -7.37 9.80 -5.79
C GLU A 17 -7.73 11.28 -5.64
N SER A 18 -9.03 11.61 -5.72
CA SER A 18 -9.49 12.98 -5.45
C SER A 18 -9.19 13.46 -4.03
N GLN A 19 -9.09 12.54 -3.05
CA GLN A 19 -8.71 12.89 -1.68
C GLN A 19 -7.26 13.36 -1.59
N PHE A 20 -6.36 12.86 -2.43
CA PHE A 20 -4.96 13.29 -2.43
C PHE A 20 -4.80 14.75 -2.86
N GLN A 21 -5.78 15.34 -3.54
CA GLN A 21 -5.78 16.76 -3.86
C GLN A 21 -5.72 17.64 -2.60
N TYR A 22 -6.23 17.11 -1.48
CA TYR A 22 -6.14 17.79 -0.18
C TYR A 22 -4.70 18.01 0.29
N TRP A 23 -3.77 17.11 -0.08
CA TRP A 23 -2.36 17.18 0.33
C TRP A 23 -1.41 17.69 -0.76
N THR A 24 -1.93 18.02 -1.95
CA THR A 24 -1.07 18.38 -3.10
C THR A 24 -0.12 19.52 -2.78
N THR A 25 -0.63 20.61 -2.17
CA THR A 25 0.18 21.79 -1.83
C THR A 25 1.30 21.46 -0.85
N GLU A 26 1.01 20.64 0.17
CA GLU A 26 1.98 20.24 1.19
C GLU A 26 3.03 19.30 0.60
N ILE A 27 2.62 18.39 -0.28
CA ILE A 27 3.53 17.48 -1.01
C ILE A 27 4.49 18.30 -1.89
N GLU A 28 3.98 19.24 -2.69
CA GLU A 28 4.78 20.12 -3.55
C GLU A 28 5.76 20.97 -2.74
N TYR A 29 5.29 21.53 -1.62
CA TYR A 29 6.14 22.31 -0.73
C TYR A 29 7.26 21.45 -0.13
N ALA A 30 6.96 20.28 0.40
CA ALA A 30 7.95 19.36 0.95
C ALA A 30 9.01 18.99 -0.09
N HIS A 31 8.60 18.64 -1.31
CA HIS A 31 9.52 18.32 -2.40
C HIS A 31 10.42 19.51 -2.77
N SER A 32 9.86 20.72 -2.82
CA SER A 32 10.64 21.94 -3.14
C SER A 32 11.74 22.25 -2.12
N THR A 33 11.55 21.77 -0.88
CA THR A 33 12.51 21.94 0.22
C THR A 33 13.42 20.71 0.43
N GLY A 34 13.21 19.62 -0.32
CA GLY A 34 13.94 18.37 -0.17
C GLY A 34 13.57 17.58 1.10
N ILE A 35 12.42 17.87 1.70
CA ILE A 35 11.92 17.17 2.91
C ILE A 35 11.01 16.02 2.47
N PRO A 36 11.18 14.78 3.03
CA PRO A 36 10.27 13.68 2.77
C PRO A 36 8.85 14.00 3.26
N TYR A 37 7.84 13.72 2.44
CA TYR A 37 6.45 13.83 2.83
C TYR A 37 5.89 12.48 3.24
N ASN A 38 5.25 12.41 4.41
CA ASN A 38 4.71 11.17 4.97
C ASN A 38 3.24 11.37 5.33
N LEU A 39 2.39 10.40 4.97
CA LEU A 39 1.02 10.30 5.44
C LEU A 39 0.96 9.40 6.65
N ARG A 40 0.42 9.90 7.76
CA ARG A 40 0.31 9.20 9.03
C ARG A 40 -1.13 8.99 9.44
N GLU A 41 -1.37 7.89 10.17
CA GLU A 41 -2.67 7.53 10.72
C GLU A 41 -3.78 7.46 9.66
N MET A 42 -3.44 6.91 8.48
CA MET A 42 -4.38 6.78 7.37
C MET A 42 -5.33 5.61 7.57
N ALA A 43 -6.56 5.79 7.15
CA ALA A 43 -7.59 4.76 7.18
C ALA A 43 -8.54 4.93 5.99
N ASN A 44 -9.16 3.84 5.53
CA ASN A 44 -10.16 3.92 4.47
C ASN A 44 -11.46 4.59 4.94
N VAL A 45 -11.80 4.46 6.23
CA VAL A 45 -12.90 5.17 6.90
C VAL A 45 -12.46 5.53 8.31
N GLY A 46 -12.35 6.82 8.60
CA GLY A 46 -12.00 7.29 9.93
C GLY A 46 -13.21 7.36 10.89
N PRO A 47 -13.00 7.32 12.21
CA PRO A 47 -11.73 7.04 12.89
C PRO A 47 -11.44 5.55 13.09
N ILE A 48 -12.45 4.66 13.13
CA ILE A 48 -12.30 3.24 13.48
C ILE A 48 -12.72 2.28 12.36
N GLY A 49 -13.07 2.81 11.20
CA GLY A 49 -13.60 2.01 10.11
C GLY A 49 -15.07 1.62 10.28
N LEU A 50 -15.58 0.95 9.28
CA LEU A 50 -16.93 0.38 9.26
C LEU A 50 -16.84 -1.14 9.13
N LYS A 51 -17.58 -1.85 9.99
CA LYS A 51 -17.72 -3.29 9.87
C LYS A 51 -18.33 -3.65 8.51
N ASP A 52 -17.87 -4.76 7.93
CA ASP A 52 -18.29 -5.29 6.62
C ASP A 52 -18.04 -4.35 5.43
N VAL A 53 -17.22 -3.31 5.67
CA VAL A 53 -16.66 -2.41 4.64
C VAL A 53 -15.15 -2.34 4.80
N SER A 54 -14.66 -1.83 5.94
CA SER A 54 -13.25 -1.56 6.19
C SER A 54 -12.41 -2.83 6.44
N ASN A 55 -13.06 -3.90 6.90
CA ASN A 55 -12.43 -5.18 7.22
C ASN A 55 -12.56 -6.22 6.10
N THR A 56 -12.91 -5.81 4.89
CA THR A 56 -13.16 -6.69 3.76
C THR A 56 -11.99 -6.73 2.76
N PHE A 57 -12.07 -7.65 1.81
CA PHE A 57 -11.10 -7.76 0.71
C PHE A 57 -11.14 -6.54 -0.23
N GLY A 58 -12.30 -5.95 -0.46
CA GLY A 58 -12.39 -4.68 -1.20
C GLY A 58 -11.60 -3.56 -0.53
N ALA A 59 -11.55 -3.55 0.81
CA ALA A 59 -10.66 -2.64 1.54
C ALA A 59 -9.18 -2.95 1.27
N ALA A 60 -8.78 -4.21 1.11
CA ALA A 60 -7.42 -4.56 0.72
C ALA A 60 -7.04 -4.01 -0.66
N LEU A 61 -7.95 -4.08 -1.64
CA LEU A 61 -7.75 -3.48 -2.96
C LEU A 61 -7.62 -1.95 -2.87
N TRP A 62 -8.43 -1.31 -2.03
CA TRP A 62 -8.32 0.11 -1.73
C TRP A 62 -6.95 0.45 -1.12
N PHE A 63 -6.48 -0.32 -0.13
CA PHE A 63 -5.16 -0.14 0.49
C PHE A 63 -4.03 -0.22 -0.54
N LEU A 64 -4.08 -1.25 -1.41
CA LEU A 64 -3.06 -1.41 -2.45
C LEU A 64 -3.05 -0.21 -3.41
N ASN A 65 -4.23 0.25 -3.85
CA ASN A 65 -4.33 1.45 -4.70
C ASN A 65 -3.83 2.69 -3.98
N PHE A 66 -4.19 2.88 -2.72
CA PHE A 66 -3.77 4.04 -1.93
C PHE A 66 -2.25 4.12 -1.81
N TYR A 67 -1.58 2.99 -1.56
CA TYR A 67 -0.12 2.92 -1.54
C TYR A 67 0.50 3.22 -2.91
N CYS A 68 -0.02 2.60 -3.96
CA CYS A 68 0.50 2.80 -5.32
C CYS A 68 0.33 4.24 -5.77
N TYR A 69 -0.84 4.84 -5.56
CA TYR A 69 -1.09 6.22 -5.94
C TYR A 69 -0.23 7.20 -5.13
N GLY A 70 -0.12 7.00 -3.82
CA GLY A 70 0.79 7.79 -2.98
C GLY A 70 2.24 7.72 -3.47
N ALA A 71 2.71 6.55 -3.90
CA ALA A 71 4.04 6.39 -4.46
C ALA A 71 4.22 7.16 -5.78
N THR A 72 3.18 7.31 -6.62
CA THR A 72 3.26 8.13 -7.85
C THR A 72 3.44 9.62 -7.54
N LEU A 73 3.03 10.06 -6.35
CA LEU A 73 3.20 11.42 -5.85
C LEU A 73 4.51 11.61 -5.06
N ASN A 74 5.41 10.62 -5.08
CA ASN A 74 6.64 10.60 -4.29
C ASN A 74 6.43 10.79 -2.78
N ILE A 75 5.30 10.29 -2.26
CA ILE A 75 5.08 10.20 -0.81
C ILE A 75 6.03 9.13 -0.27
N SER A 76 6.83 9.51 0.72
CA SER A 76 7.93 8.68 1.22
C SER A 76 7.46 7.53 2.09
N SER A 77 6.37 7.71 2.84
CA SER A 77 5.71 6.63 3.58
C SER A 77 4.22 6.89 3.78
N VAL A 78 3.49 5.80 3.90
CA VAL A 78 2.08 5.78 4.28
C VAL A 78 1.94 4.85 5.48
N GLU A 79 1.54 5.40 6.62
CA GLU A 79 1.35 4.67 7.87
C GLU A 79 -0.15 4.50 8.11
N MET A 80 -0.62 3.26 8.13
CA MET A 80 -2.04 2.99 8.40
C MET A 80 -2.30 3.01 9.91
N HIS A 81 -3.44 3.60 10.29
CA HIS A 81 -3.87 3.67 11.67
C HIS A 81 -4.17 2.27 12.23
N MET A 82 -3.36 1.85 13.21
CA MET A 82 -3.42 0.52 13.80
C MET A 82 -3.81 0.62 15.27
N THR A 83 -5.10 0.48 15.54
CA THR A 83 -5.61 0.34 16.90
C THR A 83 -6.34 -0.98 17.06
N ASP A 84 -6.43 -1.43 18.30
CA ASP A 84 -7.13 -2.68 18.67
C ASP A 84 -8.66 -2.60 18.47
N ASN A 85 -9.20 -1.41 18.30
CA ASN A 85 -10.64 -1.16 18.10
C ASN A 85 -10.93 -0.52 16.73
N SER A 86 -10.25 -0.96 15.67
CA SER A 86 -10.49 -0.40 14.34
C SER A 86 -10.72 -1.50 13.30
N TYR A 87 -11.85 -1.44 12.60
CA TYR A 87 -12.11 -2.31 11.44
C TYR A 87 -11.20 -1.99 10.25
N SER A 88 -10.62 -0.78 10.19
CA SER A 88 -9.63 -0.41 9.17
C SER A 88 -8.23 -0.93 9.49
N SER A 89 -7.96 -1.36 10.73
CA SER A 89 -6.66 -1.91 11.11
C SER A 89 -6.40 -3.23 10.38
N PRO A 90 -5.22 -3.41 9.76
CA PRO A 90 -4.84 -4.65 9.08
C PRO A 90 -4.72 -5.86 10.02
N TRP A 91 -4.54 -5.63 11.32
CA TRP A 91 -4.39 -6.66 12.32
C TRP A 91 -5.14 -6.30 13.60
N GLN A 92 -5.90 -7.26 14.13
CA GLN A 92 -6.57 -7.16 15.41
C GLN A 92 -5.85 -8.06 16.41
N PRO A 93 -5.11 -7.50 17.39
CA PRO A 93 -4.24 -8.28 18.28
C PRO A 93 -4.97 -8.94 19.45
N ILE A 94 -6.20 -8.51 19.76
CA ILE A 94 -6.95 -8.95 20.94
C ILE A 94 -8.39 -9.33 20.57
N PHE A 95 -9.06 -10.05 21.48
CA PHE A 95 -10.51 -10.26 21.39
C PHE A 95 -11.24 -8.95 21.70
N ILE A 96 -11.99 -8.44 20.73
CA ILE A 96 -12.80 -7.22 20.86
C ILE A 96 -14.03 -7.28 19.95
N ASN A 97 -15.11 -6.64 20.35
CA ASN A 97 -16.38 -6.58 19.60
C ASN A 97 -16.97 -7.97 19.20
N GLY A 98 -16.68 -9.00 19.98
CA GLY A 98 -17.12 -10.37 19.69
C GLY A 98 -16.25 -11.13 18.67
N GLU A 99 -15.16 -10.53 18.21
CA GLU A 99 -14.21 -11.13 17.24
C GLU A 99 -12.89 -11.50 17.95
N ALA A 100 -12.37 -12.69 17.66
CA ALA A 100 -11.06 -13.10 18.12
C ALA A 100 -9.94 -12.28 17.45
N ALA A 101 -8.74 -12.30 18.04
CA ALA A 101 -7.55 -11.77 17.38
C ALA A 101 -7.37 -12.41 16.00
N ASN A 102 -7.14 -11.59 14.98
CA ASN A 102 -7.06 -12.06 13.59
C ASN A 102 -6.25 -11.09 12.72
N VAL A 103 -5.78 -11.60 11.58
CA VAL A 103 -5.25 -10.82 10.47
C VAL A 103 -6.40 -10.51 9.51
N ARG A 104 -6.51 -9.26 9.10
CA ARG A 104 -7.56 -8.80 8.18
C ARG A 104 -7.07 -8.73 6.73
N PRO A 105 -7.99 -8.70 5.73
CA PRO A 105 -7.63 -8.63 4.31
C PRO A 105 -6.64 -7.53 3.94
N SER A 106 -6.72 -6.36 4.55
CA SER A 106 -5.81 -5.23 4.29
C SER A 106 -4.34 -5.53 4.62
N TYR A 107 -4.04 -6.48 5.51
CA TYR A 107 -2.68 -6.95 5.77
C TYR A 107 -2.02 -7.53 4.50
N TYR A 108 -2.78 -8.21 3.67
CA TYR A 108 -2.28 -8.82 2.43
C TYR A 108 -1.87 -7.76 1.39
N ALA A 109 -2.56 -6.61 1.35
CA ALA A 109 -2.13 -5.48 0.53
C ALA A 109 -0.80 -4.88 1.01
N MET A 110 -0.59 -4.81 2.34
CA MET A 110 0.70 -4.40 2.91
C MET A 110 1.81 -5.39 2.55
N ALA A 111 1.53 -6.69 2.63
CA ALA A 111 2.49 -7.73 2.23
C ALA A 111 2.85 -7.64 0.74
N ALA A 112 1.84 -7.42 -0.12
CA ALA A 112 2.05 -7.23 -1.56
C ALA A 112 2.93 -6.00 -1.84
N MET A 113 2.64 -4.86 -1.22
CA MET A 113 3.44 -3.64 -1.38
C MET A 113 4.85 -3.81 -0.82
N ALA A 114 5.00 -4.43 0.35
CA ALA A 114 6.30 -4.69 0.94
C ALA A 114 7.20 -5.56 0.04
N GLN A 115 6.63 -6.59 -0.61
CA GLN A 115 7.37 -7.40 -1.57
C GLN A 115 7.68 -6.66 -2.87
N LEU A 116 6.78 -5.79 -3.33
CA LEU A 116 7.02 -4.97 -4.52
C LEU A 116 8.22 -4.04 -4.34
N ILE A 117 8.31 -3.34 -3.21
CA ILE A 117 9.38 -2.38 -2.92
C ILE A 117 10.64 -3.02 -2.33
N GLY A 118 10.51 -4.15 -1.63
CA GLY A 118 11.57 -4.79 -0.86
C GLY A 118 12.28 -5.97 -1.53
N SER A 119 11.92 -6.32 -2.76
CA SER A 119 12.42 -7.52 -3.44
C SER A 119 13.75 -7.31 -4.17
N GLY A 120 14.85 -7.11 -3.44
CA GLY A 120 16.21 -7.11 -4.03
C GLY A 120 16.53 -5.83 -4.81
N ASN A 121 16.27 -5.78 -6.10
CA ASN A 121 16.37 -4.57 -6.93
C ASN A 121 15.16 -3.62 -6.76
N GLY A 122 14.46 -3.69 -5.67
CA GLY A 122 13.22 -3.07 -5.26
C GLY A 122 12.63 -1.99 -6.16
N THR A 123 11.33 -2.00 -6.33
CA THR A 123 10.64 -0.93 -7.03
C THR A 123 10.85 0.39 -6.29
N THR A 124 11.52 1.32 -6.93
CA THR A 124 11.87 2.63 -6.35
C THR A 124 10.92 3.74 -6.80
N ARG A 125 10.16 3.51 -7.85
CA ARG A 125 9.21 4.48 -8.40
C ARG A 125 8.02 3.76 -9.04
N LEU A 126 6.83 4.33 -8.88
CA LEU A 126 5.63 3.96 -9.63
C LEU A 126 5.21 5.10 -10.56
N ALA A 127 4.69 4.75 -11.73
CA ALA A 127 4.04 5.67 -12.64
C ALA A 127 2.63 5.16 -12.98
N PRO A 128 1.59 6.03 -12.94
CA PRO A 128 0.24 5.61 -13.28
C PRO A 128 0.13 5.35 -14.78
N LEU A 129 -0.64 4.34 -15.13
CA LEU A 129 -1.04 4.03 -16.50
C LEU A 129 -2.51 4.43 -16.68
N ALA A 130 -2.85 4.96 -17.84
CA ALA A 130 -4.21 5.42 -18.11
C ALA A 130 -5.19 4.23 -18.10
N THR A 131 -6.30 4.40 -17.39
CA THR A 131 -7.44 3.48 -17.38
C THR A 131 -8.73 4.30 -17.51
N GLU A 132 -9.72 3.76 -18.20
CA GLU A 132 -10.99 4.47 -18.43
C GLU A 132 -12.06 4.17 -17.36
N ASN A 133 -11.82 3.15 -16.52
CA ASN A 133 -12.77 2.68 -15.51
C ASN A 133 -12.33 3.12 -14.12
N SER A 134 -13.21 3.77 -13.36
CA SER A 134 -12.91 4.28 -12.01
C SER A 134 -12.61 3.17 -10.99
N TYR A 135 -12.99 1.93 -11.27
CA TYR A 135 -12.69 0.76 -10.44
C TYR A 135 -11.41 0.01 -10.85
N VAL A 136 -10.72 0.49 -11.88
CA VAL A 136 -9.53 -0.17 -12.41
C VAL A 136 -8.35 0.77 -12.36
N ARG A 137 -7.20 0.28 -11.87
CA ARG A 137 -5.93 1.01 -11.92
C ARG A 137 -4.79 0.12 -12.37
N ALA A 138 -3.89 0.74 -13.09
CA ALA A 138 -2.64 0.09 -13.48
C ALA A 138 -1.46 1.04 -13.23
N TYR A 139 -0.34 0.46 -12.82
CA TYR A 139 0.90 1.19 -12.53
C TYR A 139 2.09 0.46 -13.12
N ALA A 140 3.02 1.21 -13.70
CA ALA A 140 4.34 0.70 -14.07
C ALA A 140 5.31 0.94 -12.90
N GLY A 141 6.00 -0.10 -12.48
CA GLY A 141 7.01 -0.06 -11.42
C GLY A 141 8.42 -0.12 -11.99
N TYR A 142 9.30 0.73 -11.49
CA TYR A 142 10.66 0.87 -11.95
C TYR A 142 11.66 0.58 -10.81
N ALA A 143 12.72 -0.14 -11.14
CA ALA A 143 13.86 -0.36 -10.28
C ALA A 143 15.10 0.22 -10.97
N ASN A 144 15.76 1.21 -10.36
CA ASN A 144 16.91 1.90 -10.97
C ASN A 144 16.63 2.44 -12.39
N ASP A 145 15.44 2.99 -12.60
CA ASP A 145 14.91 3.50 -13.88
C ASP A 145 14.53 2.45 -14.92
N ASP A 146 14.83 1.17 -14.71
CA ASP A 146 14.38 0.09 -15.57
C ASP A 146 12.98 -0.41 -15.16
N LEU A 147 12.12 -0.71 -16.14
CA LEU A 147 10.82 -1.32 -15.86
C LEU A 147 11.03 -2.67 -15.17
N SER A 148 10.43 -2.84 -14.01
CA SER A 148 10.54 -4.07 -13.22
C SER A 148 9.20 -4.79 -13.05
N SER A 149 8.10 -4.04 -13.02
CA SER A 149 6.81 -4.60 -12.67
C SER A 149 5.64 -3.81 -13.27
N LEU A 150 4.50 -4.48 -13.36
CA LEU A 150 3.20 -3.88 -13.62
C LEU A 150 2.26 -4.26 -12.47
N VAL A 151 1.60 -3.29 -11.86
CA VAL A 151 0.55 -3.50 -10.85
C VAL A 151 -0.78 -3.25 -11.53
N ILE A 152 -1.69 -4.20 -11.49
CA ILE A 152 -3.03 -4.08 -12.08
C ILE A 152 -4.05 -4.43 -10.99
N ILE A 153 -4.99 -3.53 -10.74
CA ILE A 153 -6.01 -3.66 -9.72
C ILE A 153 -7.38 -3.55 -10.38
N ASN A 154 -8.14 -4.62 -10.34
CA ASN A 154 -9.53 -4.64 -10.80
C ASN A 154 -10.46 -4.70 -9.56
N ALA A 155 -10.92 -3.54 -9.13
CA ALA A 155 -11.81 -3.37 -8.00
C ALA A 155 -13.29 -3.34 -8.42
N GLN A 156 -13.66 -3.79 -9.61
CA GLN A 156 -15.06 -4.02 -9.92
C GLN A 156 -15.65 -4.96 -8.89
N GLN A 157 -16.67 -4.49 -8.17
CA GLN A 157 -17.18 -5.25 -7.03
C GLN A 157 -17.90 -6.50 -7.48
N VAL A 158 -17.41 -7.65 -7.03
CA VAL A 158 -18.12 -8.93 -7.07
C VAL A 158 -18.09 -9.54 -5.67
N ASN A 159 -19.23 -9.97 -5.17
CA ASN A 159 -19.34 -10.53 -3.82
C ASN A 159 -19.06 -12.04 -3.81
N THR A 160 -18.73 -12.57 -2.64
CA THR A 160 -18.46 -14.02 -2.43
C THR A 160 -19.62 -14.90 -2.84
N SER A 161 -20.86 -14.41 -2.74
CA SER A 161 -22.07 -15.12 -3.15
C SER A 161 -22.29 -15.21 -4.65
N ALA A 162 -21.56 -14.44 -5.46
CA ALA A 162 -21.68 -14.48 -6.91
C ALA A 162 -21.13 -15.78 -7.48
N THR A 163 -21.91 -16.44 -8.31
CA THR A 163 -21.52 -17.68 -9.01
C THR A 163 -20.72 -17.41 -10.27
N ASP A 164 -20.96 -16.26 -10.89
CA ASP A 164 -20.25 -15.78 -12.05
C ASP A 164 -19.46 -14.51 -11.70
N LYS A 165 -18.17 -14.48 -12.06
CA LYS A 165 -17.27 -13.38 -11.80
C LYS A 165 -16.69 -12.93 -13.12
N GLY A 166 -16.87 -11.65 -13.43
CA GLY A 166 -16.27 -11.02 -14.59
C GLY A 166 -14.74 -10.96 -14.50
N SER A 167 -14.13 -10.51 -15.57
CA SER A 167 -12.69 -10.25 -15.64
C SER A 167 -12.41 -9.19 -16.69
N ILE A 168 -11.23 -8.61 -16.60
CA ILE A 168 -10.71 -7.65 -17.58
C ILE A 168 -9.42 -8.21 -18.16
N ASP A 169 -9.28 -8.16 -19.48
CA ASP A 169 -8.07 -8.52 -20.20
C ASP A 169 -7.23 -7.27 -20.46
N PHE A 170 -6.05 -7.21 -19.82
CA PHE A 170 -5.07 -6.17 -20.05
C PHE A 170 -4.13 -6.56 -21.19
N GLN A 171 -4.19 -5.80 -22.27
CA GLN A 171 -3.25 -5.92 -23.39
C GLN A 171 -1.96 -5.16 -23.03
N ILE A 172 -0.84 -5.86 -23.01
CA ILE A 172 0.47 -5.32 -22.68
C ILE A 172 1.33 -5.27 -23.94
N SER A 173 2.07 -4.19 -24.13
CA SER A 173 3.07 -4.04 -25.18
C SER A 173 4.38 -3.53 -24.58
N LEU A 174 5.37 -4.41 -24.51
CA LEU A 174 6.70 -4.16 -23.95
C LEU A 174 7.77 -4.64 -24.96
N PRO A 175 7.96 -3.95 -26.10
CA PRO A 175 8.81 -4.41 -27.19
C PRO A 175 10.28 -4.62 -26.78
N ASP A 176 10.80 -3.82 -25.85
CA ASP A 176 12.16 -3.94 -25.32
C ASP A 176 12.37 -5.19 -24.45
N TYR A 177 11.28 -5.86 -24.06
CA TYR A 177 11.27 -7.07 -23.22
C TYR A 177 10.73 -8.29 -23.97
N SER A 178 10.73 -8.26 -25.33
CA SER A 178 10.21 -9.35 -26.15
C SER A 178 10.89 -10.69 -25.81
N GLY A 179 10.08 -11.75 -25.76
CA GLY A 179 10.52 -13.10 -25.40
C GLY A 179 10.80 -13.31 -23.90
N GLN A 180 10.68 -12.29 -23.06
CA GLN A 180 10.81 -12.43 -21.61
C GLN A 180 9.53 -12.99 -20.98
N THR A 181 9.64 -13.41 -19.73
CA THR A 181 8.52 -13.93 -18.93
C THR A 181 8.16 -12.97 -17.83
N LEU A 182 6.88 -12.66 -17.70
CA LEU A 182 6.30 -11.98 -16.55
C LEU A 182 5.84 -13.02 -15.52
N PHE A 183 6.25 -12.88 -14.28
CA PHE A 183 5.85 -13.71 -13.15
C PHE A 183 4.68 -13.02 -12.44
N LEU A 184 3.55 -13.73 -12.35
CA LEU A 184 2.31 -13.16 -11.83
C LEU A 184 2.13 -13.50 -10.36
N SER A 185 1.90 -12.47 -9.54
CA SER A 185 1.59 -12.58 -8.11
C SER A 185 0.20 -12.00 -7.88
N TYR A 186 -0.75 -12.84 -7.48
CA TYR A 186 -2.15 -12.44 -7.29
C TYR A 186 -2.47 -12.12 -5.83
N LEU A 187 -3.19 -11.01 -5.63
CA LEU A 187 -3.92 -10.69 -4.41
C LEU A 187 -5.37 -11.03 -4.65
N SER A 188 -5.88 -12.09 -4.03
CA SER A 188 -7.18 -12.65 -4.35
C SER A 188 -7.95 -13.16 -3.14
N ALA A 189 -9.28 -13.20 -3.28
CA ALA A 189 -10.22 -13.74 -2.30
C ALA A 189 -11.48 -14.27 -2.98
N GLY A 190 -12.43 -14.74 -2.19
CA GLY A 190 -13.73 -15.18 -2.68
C GLY A 190 -14.61 -14.09 -3.29
N GLY A 191 -14.35 -12.81 -2.98
CA GLY A 191 -15.09 -11.64 -3.48
C GLY A 191 -14.73 -10.41 -2.66
N ALA A 192 -15.23 -9.23 -3.06
CA ALA A 192 -14.95 -7.95 -2.41
C ALA A 192 -15.36 -7.93 -0.92
N ASP A 193 -16.45 -8.59 -0.58
CA ASP A 193 -17.01 -8.69 0.77
C ASP A 193 -16.35 -9.77 1.65
N ALA A 194 -15.35 -10.50 1.13
CA ALA A 194 -14.63 -11.51 1.89
C ALA A 194 -13.89 -10.87 3.07
N VAL A 195 -14.06 -11.44 4.27
CA VAL A 195 -13.34 -11.03 5.49
C VAL A 195 -12.25 -12.04 5.89
N SER A 196 -12.15 -13.14 5.16
CA SER A 196 -11.19 -14.23 5.35
C SER A 196 -10.96 -14.99 4.03
N ASN A 197 -10.10 -16.01 4.08
CA ASN A 197 -9.67 -16.80 2.92
C ASN A 197 -9.04 -15.94 1.82
N VAL A 198 -8.28 -14.94 2.25
CA VAL A 198 -7.49 -14.08 1.37
C VAL A 198 -6.14 -14.73 1.10
N THR A 199 -5.63 -14.55 -0.10
CA THR A 199 -4.28 -14.99 -0.45
C THR A 199 -3.50 -13.89 -1.16
N TRP A 200 -2.23 -13.80 -0.83
CA TRP A 200 -1.24 -13.06 -1.59
C TRP A 200 -0.21 -14.05 -2.13
N ASN A 201 -0.07 -14.12 -3.44
CA ASN A 201 0.91 -14.99 -4.09
C ASN A 201 0.77 -16.48 -3.67
N GLY A 202 -0.46 -16.91 -3.37
CA GLY A 202 -0.79 -18.23 -2.86
C GLY A 202 -0.53 -18.44 -1.37
N LEU A 203 -0.07 -17.42 -0.66
CA LEU A 203 0.19 -17.47 0.78
C LEU A 203 -1.00 -16.96 1.57
N SER A 204 -1.27 -17.57 2.71
CA SER A 204 -2.24 -17.13 3.72
C SER A 204 -1.52 -16.74 5.00
N PHE A 205 -2.04 -15.71 5.68
CA PHE A 205 -1.58 -15.23 6.99
C PHE A 205 -2.63 -15.42 8.08
N GLU A 206 -3.66 -16.23 7.81
CA GLU A 206 -4.82 -16.45 8.70
C GLU A 206 -4.68 -17.72 9.55
N GLY A 207 -3.54 -18.44 9.47
CA GLY A 207 -3.34 -19.70 10.19
C GLY A 207 -3.31 -19.54 11.71
N ASP A 208 -3.01 -18.32 12.18
CA ASP A 208 -3.06 -17.93 13.58
C ASP A 208 -3.34 -16.42 13.74
N SER A 209 -3.40 -15.94 14.98
CA SER A 209 -3.70 -14.54 15.28
C SER A 209 -2.51 -13.59 15.12
N ILE A 210 -1.33 -14.09 14.77
CA ILE A 210 -0.09 -13.29 14.65
C ILE A 210 0.43 -13.18 13.21
N GLY A 211 -0.32 -13.71 12.24
CA GLY A 211 0.02 -13.60 10.83
C GLY A 211 1.10 -14.56 10.35
N SER A 212 1.23 -15.71 10.99
CA SER A 212 2.16 -16.75 10.51
C SER A 212 1.79 -17.19 9.10
N VAL A 213 2.80 -17.22 8.24
CA VAL A 213 2.61 -17.56 6.83
C VAL A 213 2.37 -19.06 6.63
N SER A 214 1.40 -19.38 5.78
CA SER A 214 1.17 -20.74 5.28
C SER A 214 0.90 -20.73 3.77
N THR A 215 1.15 -21.84 3.10
CA THR A 215 0.80 -21.99 1.68
C THR A 215 -0.65 -22.45 1.56
N ALA A 216 -1.50 -21.60 0.99
CA ALA A 216 -2.91 -21.92 0.71
C ALA A 216 -3.09 -22.49 -0.69
N GLN A 217 -2.31 -22.00 -1.67
CA GLN A 217 -2.36 -22.42 -3.07
C GLN A 217 -0.95 -22.39 -3.66
N ASP A 218 -0.63 -23.34 -4.51
CA ASP A 218 0.60 -23.27 -5.32
C ASP A 218 0.37 -22.35 -6.53
N GLN A 219 1.01 -21.20 -6.53
CA GLN A 219 1.01 -20.25 -7.64
C GLN A 219 2.39 -20.14 -8.33
N SER A 220 3.28 -21.09 -8.09
CA SER A 220 4.64 -21.06 -8.64
C SER A 220 4.69 -21.03 -10.17
N GLY A 221 3.68 -21.60 -10.82
CA GLY A 221 3.55 -21.64 -12.29
C GLY A 221 2.80 -20.46 -12.92
N GLN A 222 2.39 -19.45 -12.14
CA GLN A 222 1.65 -18.31 -12.68
C GLN A 222 2.59 -17.37 -13.42
N THR A 223 2.62 -17.50 -14.74
CA THR A 223 3.47 -16.71 -15.64
C THR A 223 2.76 -16.41 -16.94
N VAL A 224 3.19 -15.33 -17.62
CA VAL A 224 2.84 -15.05 -19.01
C VAL A 224 4.09 -14.69 -19.78
N ALA A 225 4.26 -15.29 -20.96
CA ALA A 225 5.36 -14.95 -21.85
C ALA A 225 5.00 -13.76 -22.74
N LEU A 226 5.91 -12.82 -22.89
CA LEU A 226 5.85 -11.80 -23.91
C LEU A 226 6.21 -12.42 -25.26
N ASP A 227 5.43 -12.18 -26.28
CA ASP A 227 5.70 -12.68 -27.62
C ASP A 227 6.92 -12.00 -28.28
N ASN A 228 7.21 -12.32 -29.55
CA ASN A 228 8.32 -11.73 -30.28
C ASN A 228 8.21 -10.22 -30.53
N ASN A 229 7.03 -9.65 -30.29
CA ASN A 229 6.77 -8.21 -30.38
C ASN A 229 6.70 -7.56 -28.99
N GLY A 230 6.90 -8.34 -27.93
CA GLY A 230 6.72 -7.89 -26.54
C GLY A 230 5.26 -7.79 -26.11
N ALA A 231 4.33 -8.41 -26.82
CA ALA A 231 2.92 -8.39 -26.49
C ALA A 231 2.51 -9.54 -25.59
N ALA A 232 1.57 -9.29 -24.68
CA ALA A 232 0.92 -10.29 -23.84
C ALA A 232 -0.46 -9.81 -23.38
N THR A 233 -1.27 -10.75 -22.89
CA THR A 233 -2.54 -10.47 -22.22
C THR A 233 -2.47 -10.97 -20.78
N ILE A 234 -2.86 -10.12 -19.83
CA ILE A 234 -3.05 -10.50 -18.43
C ILE A 234 -4.53 -10.35 -18.08
N THR A 235 -5.17 -11.46 -17.75
CA THR A 235 -6.56 -11.48 -17.27
C THR A 235 -6.60 -11.28 -15.77
N VAL A 236 -7.38 -10.29 -15.30
CA VAL A 236 -7.59 -10.00 -13.87
C VAL A 236 -9.08 -10.07 -13.58
N ARG A 237 -9.47 -10.96 -12.67
CA ARG A 237 -10.90 -11.12 -12.31
C ARG A 237 -11.42 -9.88 -11.56
N ASP A 238 -12.72 -9.72 -11.56
CA ASP A 238 -13.37 -8.72 -10.73
C ASP A 238 -13.05 -8.99 -9.25
N SER A 239 -12.79 -7.93 -8.52
CA SER A 239 -12.30 -7.96 -7.14
C SER A 239 -11.01 -8.79 -6.99
N GLU A 240 -9.99 -8.47 -7.79
CA GLU A 240 -8.66 -9.09 -7.74
C GLU A 240 -7.58 -8.06 -8.12
N ALA A 241 -6.36 -8.27 -7.67
CA ALA A 241 -5.21 -7.55 -8.17
C ALA A 241 -4.08 -8.52 -8.54
N VAL A 242 -3.24 -8.10 -9.50
CA VAL A 242 -2.04 -8.84 -9.90
C VAL A 242 -0.85 -7.90 -9.97
N ILE A 243 0.30 -8.37 -9.52
CA ILE A 243 1.59 -7.76 -9.80
C ILE A 243 2.35 -8.69 -10.73
N ALA A 244 2.59 -8.22 -11.96
CA ALA A 244 3.40 -8.91 -12.95
C ALA A 244 4.83 -8.37 -12.87
N HIS A 245 5.80 -9.23 -12.55
CA HIS A 245 7.19 -8.83 -12.31
C HIS A 245 8.12 -9.47 -13.35
N LEU A 246 9.07 -8.68 -13.86
CA LEU A 246 10.13 -9.15 -14.76
C LEU A 246 11.22 -9.87 -13.95
N GLY A 247 11.81 -10.90 -14.53
CA GLY A 247 12.97 -11.59 -14.00
C GLY A 247 12.72 -12.65 -12.95
N ALA A 248 11.83 -12.43 -11.98
CA ALA A 248 11.53 -13.40 -10.94
C ALA A 248 10.17 -13.16 -10.26
N ARG A 249 9.65 -14.18 -9.60
CA ARG A 249 8.43 -14.06 -8.79
C ARG A 249 8.69 -13.21 -7.54
N LEU A 250 7.75 -12.34 -7.18
CA LEU A 250 7.84 -11.57 -5.94
C LEU A 250 7.93 -12.49 -4.72
N GLY A 251 8.77 -12.13 -3.76
CA GLY A 251 9.02 -12.93 -2.55
C GLY A 251 9.94 -14.13 -2.75
N SER A 252 10.36 -14.45 -3.97
CA SER A 252 11.33 -15.52 -4.23
C SER A 252 12.79 -15.07 -4.14
N LEU A 253 13.04 -13.77 -4.24
CA LEU A 253 14.38 -13.20 -4.12
C LEU A 253 14.69 -12.86 -2.64
N PRO A 254 15.92 -13.09 -2.17
CA PRO A 254 16.31 -12.70 -0.83
C PRO A 254 16.26 -11.18 -0.70
N VAL A 255 15.70 -10.71 0.42
CA VAL A 255 15.71 -9.29 0.75
C VAL A 255 17.13 -8.88 1.10
N THR A 256 17.75 -8.04 0.26
CA THR A 256 19.03 -7.42 0.59
C THR A 256 18.78 -6.21 1.49
N VAL A 257 19.03 -6.39 2.79
CA VAL A 257 19.06 -5.27 3.73
C VAL A 257 20.37 -4.52 3.50
N SER A 258 20.33 -3.40 2.78
CA SER A 258 21.46 -2.49 2.73
C SER A 258 21.61 -1.85 4.11
N ASN A 259 22.50 -2.37 4.93
CA ASN A 259 22.96 -1.66 6.13
C ASN A 259 23.77 -0.44 5.66
N SER A 260 23.10 0.67 5.40
CA SER A 260 23.75 1.96 5.32
C SER A 260 24.18 2.35 6.74
N THR A 261 25.33 1.83 7.17
CA THR A 261 26.06 2.45 8.26
C THR A 261 26.48 3.81 7.77
N SER A 262 25.74 4.84 8.14
CA SER A 262 26.21 6.21 8.07
C SER A 262 27.48 6.30 8.92
N SER A 263 28.64 6.22 8.28
CA SER A 263 29.92 6.56 8.89
C SER A 263 29.90 8.06 9.16
N GLY A 264 29.38 8.44 10.32
CA GLY A 264 29.58 9.75 10.87
C GLY A 264 31.08 9.94 11.06
N SER A 265 31.68 10.81 10.26
CA SER A 265 33.04 11.28 10.44
C SER A 265 33.14 12.04 11.76
N GLY A 266 33.41 11.29 12.85
CA GLY A 266 33.80 11.84 14.14
C GLY A 266 35.28 12.21 14.08
N SER A 267 35.55 13.50 14.22
CA SER A 267 36.85 14.11 14.41
C SER A 267 37.67 13.39 15.47
N SER A 268 38.84 12.91 15.12
CA SER A 268 39.81 12.25 15.97
C SER A 268 40.39 13.21 16.99
N GLY A 269 40.09 13.02 18.27
CA GLY A 269 40.89 13.49 19.40
C GLY A 269 41.88 12.42 19.83
N SER A 270 43.15 12.67 19.68
CA SER A 270 44.24 11.79 20.15
C SER A 270 44.32 11.72 21.64
N GLY A 271 44.27 10.51 22.18
CA GLY A 271 44.56 10.20 23.60
C GLY A 271 45.18 8.82 23.71
N SER A 272 46.49 8.79 23.95
CA SER A 272 47.32 7.61 24.20
C SER A 272 47.02 6.96 25.55
N GLY A 273 46.93 5.60 25.59
CA GLY A 273 46.86 4.87 26.86
C GLY A 273 46.78 3.35 26.69
N SER A 274 47.92 2.72 26.85
CA SER A 274 48.31 1.33 27.12
C SER A 274 47.27 0.26 27.43
N SER A 275 47.42 -0.83 26.68
CA SER A 275 47.45 -2.29 27.05
C SER A 275 46.79 -2.83 28.29
N LYS A 276 45.93 -3.88 28.14
CA LYS A 276 46.18 -5.25 28.65
C LYS A 276 45.12 -6.23 28.19
N THR A 277 45.63 -7.33 27.66
CA THR A 277 44.98 -8.63 27.42
C THR A 277 44.41 -9.27 28.68
N SER A 278 43.23 -9.91 28.57
CA SER A 278 43.00 -11.23 29.16
C SER A 278 41.67 -11.84 28.66
N SER A 279 41.81 -13.06 28.19
CA SER A 279 40.77 -14.05 27.87
C SER A 279 40.16 -14.65 29.13
N ALA A 280 38.85 -14.91 29.14
CA ALA A 280 38.31 -16.07 29.84
C ALA A 280 36.84 -16.34 29.44
N SER A 281 36.59 -17.56 29.07
CA SER A 281 35.32 -18.27 28.90
C SER A 281 34.63 -18.49 30.26
N THR A 282 33.28 -18.53 30.30
CA THR A 282 32.49 -19.67 30.84
C THR A 282 31.01 -19.28 31.05
N SER A 283 30.16 -20.09 30.48
CA SER A 283 28.92 -20.75 30.96
C SER A 283 28.09 -20.16 32.09
N GLY A 284 26.77 -20.08 31.87
CA GLY A 284 25.81 -20.67 32.79
C GLY A 284 24.76 -19.76 33.41
N ALA A 285 23.56 -20.28 33.33
CA ALA A 285 22.47 -20.20 34.27
C ALA A 285 21.30 -19.21 34.04
N ALA A 286 20.17 -19.84 33.85
CA ALA A 286 18.80 -19.30 33.92
C ALA A 286 18.50 -18.69 35.30
N SER A 287 17.72 -17.61 35.29
CA SER A 287 17.02 -17.13 36.48
C SER A 287 15.60 -16.71 36.12
N THR A 288 14.66 -17.48 36.63
CA THR A 288 13.24 -17.18 36.74
C THR A 288 13.02 -16.07 37.76
N VAL A 289 12.32 -15.01 37.40
CA VAL A 289 11.80 -14.04 38.37
C VAL A 289 10.30 -13.96 38.21
N SER A 290 9.60 -14.48 39.22
CA SER A 290 8.17 -14.26 39.45
C SER A 290 8.00 -12.99 40.29
N THR A 291 7.16 -12.05 39.80
CA THR A 291 6.68 -10.94 40.63
C THR A 291 5.16 -10.87 40.57
N SER A 292 4.58 -11.08 41.73
CA SER A 292 3.19 -10.86 42.05
C SER A 292 2.89 -9.36 42.15
N ALA A 293 1.83 -8.90 41.46
CA ALA A 293 1.32 -7.54 41.62
C ALA A 293 0.00 -7.53 42.38
N THR A 294 0.00 -6.77 43.45
CA THR A 294 -1.14 -6.51 44.33
C THR A 294 -2.01 -5.40 43.74
N ALA A 295 -3.32 -5.61 43.69
CA ALA A 295 -4.30 -4.65 43.30
C ALA A 295 -4.56 -3.61 44.39
N SER A 296 -4.63 -2.35 44.05
CA SER A 296 -5.21 -1.28 44.87
C SER A 296 -6.27 -0.53 44.07
N SER A 297 -7.48 -0.64 44.54
CA SER A 297 -8.65 0.11 44.06
C SER A 297 -8.68 1.52 44.66
N THR A 298 -8.86 2.55 43.88
CA THR A 298 -9.37 3.86 44.31
C THR A 298 -10.43 4.37 43.34
N THR A 299 -11.62 4.43 43.88
CA THR A 299 -12.80 5.11 43.31
C THR A 299 -12.64 6.63 43.42
N GLY A 300 -12.84 7.34 42.33
CA GLY A 300 -12.97 8.80 42.32
C GLY A 300 -13.87 9.23 41.18
N GLY A 301 -15.12 9.55 41.51
CA GLY A 301 -16.08 10.10 40.57
C GLY A 301 -15.81 11.59 40.33
N VAL A 302 -16.01 12.04 39.08
CA VAL A 302 -16.18 13.48 38.77
C VAL A 302 -17.27 13.63 37.73
N GLN A 303 -18.15 14.58 38.08
CA GLN A 303 -19.37 14.96 37.39
C GLN A 303 -19.15 15.60 36.02
N ALA A 304 -20.14 15.39 35.17
CA ALA A 304 -20.35 16.05 33.90
C ALA A 304 -20.72 17.53 34.09
N ALA A 305 -20.17 18.40 33.25
CA ALA A 305 -20.72 19.75 33.00
C ALA A 305 -20.92 19.93 31.49
N ALA A 306 -22.16 20.07 31.09
CA ALA A 306 -22.57 20.45 29.75
C ALA A 306 -22.42 21.95 29.56
N ALA A 307 -21.81 22.36 28.45
CA ALA A 307 -21.88 23.75 27.99
C ALA A 307 -22.35 23.77 26.53
N SER A 308 -23.55 24.25 26.33
CA SER A 308 -24.14 24.59 25.04
C SER A 308 -23.61 25.94 24.57
N GLY A 309 -23.02 25.98 23.39
CA GLY A 309 -22.62 27.23 22.73
C GLY A 309 -23.07 27.22 21.28
N SER A 310 -24.14 27.95 20.99
CA SER A 310 -24.60 28.24 19.64
C SER A 310 -23.82 29.45 19.09
N SER A 311 -23.21 29.31 17.92
CA SER A 311 -22.71 30.43 17.13
C SER A 311 -23.17 30.31 15.67
N SER A 312 -23.91 31.36 15.28
CA SER A 312 -24.40 31.63 13.93
C SER A 312 -23.25 32.00 13.00
N VAL A 313 -23.23 31.42 11.81
CA VAL A 313 -22.29 31.78 10.73
C VAL A 313 -23.04 32.54 9.66
N ALA A 314 -22.56 33.74 9.40
CA ALA A 314 -23.02 34.60 8.32
C ALA A 314 -22.36 34.20 7.00
N SER A 315 -23.20 34.08 5.97
CA SER A 315 -22.78 33.84 4.58
C SER A 315 -22.30 35.15 3.95
N ALA A 316 -21.09 35.16 3.39
CA ALA A 316 -20.63 36.19 2.48
C ALA A 316 -20.29 35.55 1.11
N SER A 317 -21.09 35.90 0.11
CA SER A 317 -20.84 35.59 -1.29
C SER A 317 -20.00 36.73 -1.91
N ALA A 318 -18.85 36.37 -2.49
CA ALA A 318 -18.09 37.29 -3.33
C ALA A 318 -17.89 36.67 -4.72
N SER A 319 -18.49 37.31 -5.72
CA SER A 319 -18.25 37.03 -7.12
C SER A 319 -17.01 37.81 -7.59
N ALA A 320 -16.03 37.15 -8.16
CA ALA A 320 -14.95 37.79 -8.89
C ALA A 320 -14.76 37.12 -10.26
N SER A 321 -15.16 37.86 -11.30
CA SER A 321 -14.81 37.56 -12.69
C SER A 321 -13.42 38.14 -12.97
N GLY A 322 -12.48 37.30 -13.34
CA GLY A 322 -11.12 37.67 -13.75
C GLY A 322 -10.72 36.94 -15.02
N THR A 323 -10.63 37.66 -16.14
CA THR A 323 -10.07 37.24 -17.41
C THR A 323 -8.58 36.94 -17.28
N ALA A 324 -8.17 35.72 -17.59
CA ALA A 324 -6.75 35.34 -17.68
C ALA A 324 -6.21 35.56 -19.08
N GLN A 325 -5.20 36.41 -19.20
CA GLN A 325 -4.35 36.53 -20.37
C GLN A 325 -3.26 35.45 -20.35
N SER A 326 -3.15 34.74 -21.47
CA SER A 326 -2.09 33.78 -21.71
C SER A 326 -0.78 34.52 -22.05
N SER A 327 0.28 34.27 -21.27
CA SER A 327 1.65 34.59 -21.67
C SER A 327 2.44 33.30 -21.85
N SER A 328 2.71 32.99 -23.12
CA SER A 328 3.66 31.94 -23.52
C SER A 328 5.08 32.37 -23.20
N GLN A 329 5.77 31.65 -22.32
CA GLN A 329 7.23 31.69 -22.23
C GLN A 329 7.80 30.37 -22.74
N MET A 330 8.59 30.49 -23.81
CA MET A 330 9.47 29.43 -24.30
C MET A 330 10.51 29.08 -23.25
N LEU A 331 10.51 27.83 -22.78
CA LEU A 331 11.68 27.27 -22.10
C LEU A 331 12.46 26.40 -23.08
N THR A 332 13.72 26.72 -23.16
CA THR A 332 14.77 26.06 -23.94
C THR A 332 14.92 24.60 -23.53
N THR A 333 14.92 23.75 -24.54
CA THR A 333 15.14 22.30 -24.49
C THR A 333 16.53 21.97 -23.94
N ASP A 334 16.57 21.33 -22.76
CA ASP A 334 17.69 20.52 -22.35
C ASP A 334 17.40 19.05 -22.71
N LYS A 335 18.24 18.52 -23.60
CA LYS A 335 18.10 17.19 -24.19
C LYS A 335 18.74 16.18 -23.24
N THR A 336 17.98 15.61 -22.32
CA THR A 336 18.22 14.27 -21.75
C THR A 336 17.00 13.84 -20.91
N LEU A 337 15.86 13.65 -21.56
CA LEU A 337 14.80 12.83 -21.00
C LEU A 337 14.18 12.04 -22.16
N LEU A 338 14.81 10.92 -22.50
CA LEU A 338 14.17 9.92 -23.34
C LEU A 338 13.08 9.28 -22.51
N ALA A 339 11.90 9.91 -22.50
CA ALA A 339 10.70 9.29 -21.97
C ALA A 339 10.36 8.12 -22.89
N LEU A 340 10.67 6.90 -22.44
CA LEU A 340 10.18 5.68 -23.05
C LEU A 340 8.64 5.72 -22.93
N LEU A 341 7.97 6.04 -24.02
CA LEU A 341 6.52 6.03 -24.12
C LEU A 341 6.09 4.55 -24.14
N VAL A 342 5.81 3.98 -22.98
CA VAL A 342 5.12 2.70 -22.88
C VAL A 342 3.68 2.98 -23.31
N ALA A 343 3.36 2.73 -24.55
CA ALA A 343 1.97 2.82 -25.03
C ALA A 343 1.22 1.58 -24.52
N LEU A 344 0.58 1.70 -23.36
CA LEU A 344 -0.39 0.73 -22.88
C LEU A 344 -1.74 1.11 -23.51
N VAL A 345 -2.17 0.37 -24.51
CA VAL A 345 -3.51 0.49 -25.06
C VAL A 345 -4.40 -0.50 -24.33
N CYS A 346 -5.21 -0.04 -23.39
CA CYS A 346 -6.25 -0.83 -22.76
C CYS A 346 -7.47 -0.84 -23.69
N ILE A 347 -7.69 -1.94 -24.40
CA ILE A 347 -8.93 -2.16 -25.18
C ILE A 347 -9.82 -3.07 -24.32
N PHE A 348 -10.95 -2.53 -23.89
CA PHE A 348 -11.97 -3.30 -23.19
C PHE A 348 -12.88 -3.95 -24.22
N THR A 349 -12.96 -5.28 -24.23
CA THR A 349 -14.03 -6.02 -24.90
C THR A 349 -15.00 -6.50 -23.84
N SER A 350 -16.21 -5.96 -23.86
CA SER A 350 -17.35 -6.40 -23.05
C SER A 350 -17.93 -7.72 -23.56
#